data_1e99cee31f1fd9473bdea4d1fb2217df
#
_entry.id   1e99cee31f1fd9473bdea4d1fb2217df
#
_cell.length_a   1.000
_cell.length_b   1.000
_cell.length_c   1.000
_cell.angle_alpha   90.00
_cell.angle_beta   90.00
_cell.angle_gamma   90.00
#
_symmetry.space_group_name_H-M   'P 1'
#
loop_
_entity.id
_entity.type
_entity.pdbx_description
1 polymer ?
#
loop_
_entity_poly.entity_id
_entity_poly.type
_entity_poly.pdbx_seq_one_letter_code
_entity_poly.pdbx_strand_id
1 'polypeptide(L)'
;MAYVDFTGTNGNIRVNYTETLNQSAGTSTITVTSVQLASTNWYGVTFFACGSVYVGSTRVLYMNGENGYSTGYVGETGTWYTVSNTSCSGVSVSNGGNGSTTTISIGPWGSYNDFNAWCLSSSSGNISCSASSRTISLSRYTTDSASTVSATSPVTLGNSTTISITRAKTSYTHTLQYSFDNSSWTNIATGVATSYSWSTSNVSAYFSTTTARTCYIRCLTYSGSTYIGVNSTSIYITATGTPSITSITVTPVNDNAVIQGWNNGNIFVQGYSTMSITVNYSLPSGTTLSGCKIAVNGTTVSDSTATTFSTTSAITESGTIGITATVTDSRGGTGSGNTTITVYPYSRPYASVADAIRYSTNVNTEDKQNGTNISAKATIAYSSVNGYNSAGVKVRYKAAGGTYPTSTTTLTSGNANYVKINGSTVLSITTSYIVQFIIYDSLHTESSDPTTVEVIIPTRAVTLHAKDGGAGIALGGYNTLDAIELWLNTYLYGKLIVPSSMYGTSDPSTSGAVVGQVYFQLVD
;
A
#
# COMPACT_ATOMS: atom_id res chain seq x y z
N MET A 1 77.12 7.71 4.07
CA MET A 1 77.40 8.77 3.07
C MET A 1 77.61 8.01 1.76
N ALA A 2 76.83 8.32 0.76
CA ALA A 2 76.96 7.67 -0.56
C ALA A 2 77.93 8.46 -1.42
N TYR A 3 78.55 7.85 -2.41
CA TYR A 3 79.45 8.55 -3.31
C TYR A 3 79.39 8.00 -4.73
N VAL A 4 79.86 8.75 -5.68
CA VAL A 4 80.16 8.36 -7.04
C VAL A 4 81.62 8.74 -7.39
N ASP A 5 82.26 7.82 -8.08
CA ASP A 5 83.65 7.99 -8.48
C ASP A 5 83.79 8.24 -9.98
N PHE A 6 84.64 9.15 -10.34
CA PHE A 6 85.00 9.49 -11.71
C PHE A 6 86.48 9.27 -11.90
N THR A 7 86.84 8.48 -12.88
CA THR A 7 88.26 8.18 -13.19
C THR A 7 88.77 9.23 -14.15
N GLY A 8 89.93 9.80 -13.83
CA GLY A 8 90.64 10.82 -14.63
C GLY A 8 92.07 10.39 -14.92
N THR A 9 92.77 11.24 -15.62
CA THR A 9 94.24 11.15 -15.80
C THR A 9 94.97 11.60 -14.51
N ASN A 10 95.90 10.82 -14.09
CA ASN A 10 96.73 11.03 -12.90
C ASN A 10 95.97 11.07 -11.54
N GLY A 11 94.66 10.65 -11.55
CA GLY A 11 93.94 10.60 -10.31
C GLY A 11 92.41 10.42 -10.56
N ASN A 12 91.68 10.30 -9.45
CA ASN A 12 90.23 10.09 -9.43
C ASN A 12 89.58 11.20 -8.63
N ILE A 13 88.28 11.43 -8.96
CA ILE A 13 87.39 12.38 -8.31
C ILE A 13 86.27 11.58 -7.69
N ARG A 14 85.99 11.89 -6.40
CA ARG A 14 84.84 11.33 -5.68
C ARG A 14 83.90 12.50 -5.30
N VAL A 15 82.64 12.32 -5.64
CA VAL A 15 81.56 13.20 -5.19
C VAL A 15 80.73 12.45 -4.13
N ASN A 16 80.84 12.89 -2.89
CA ASN A 16 80.05 12.40 -1.76
C ASN A 16 78.71 13.15 -1.70
N TYR A 17 77.68 12.42 -1.41
CA TYR A 17 76.33 12.98 -1.33
C TYR A 17 75.51 12.31 -0.25
N THR A 18 74.43 12.99 0.14
CA THR A 18 73.33 12.45 0.92
C THR A 18 72.02 12.58 0.14
N GLU A 19 71.09 11.66 0.39
CA GLU A 19 69.73 11.77 -0.07
C GLU A 19 68.79 11.96 1.12
N THR A 20 67.87 12.91 1.01
CA THR A 20 66.74 13.08 1.92
C THR A 20 65.45 12.87 1.13
N LEU A 21 64.76 11.75 1.43
CA LEU A 21 63.51 11.38 0.77
C LEU A 21 62.34 12.21 1.32
N ASN A 22 61.56 12.86 0.45
CA ASN A 22 60.26 13.44 0.75
C ASN A 22 59.19 12.59 0.05
N GLN A 23 58.72 11.57 0.75
CA GLN A 23 57.77 10.59 0.23
C GLN A 23 56.42 11.23 -0.12
N SER A 24 55.95 12.19 0.68
CA SER A 24 54.67 12.87 0.45
C SER A 24 54.65 13.78 -0.78
N ALA A 25 55.81 14.36 -1.11
CA ALA A 25 55.98 15.21 -2.29
C ALA A 25 56.40 14.42 -3.54
N GLY A 26 56.75 13.13 -3.41
CA GLY A 26 57.30 12.34 -4.51
C GLY A 26 58.66 12.87 -4.99
N THR A 27 59.49 13.38 -4.10
CA THR A 27 60.79 13.96 -4.41
C THR A 27 61.89 13.46 -3.48
N SER A 28 63.10 13.46 -3.96
CA SER A 28 64.32 13.31 -3.13
C SER A 28 65.17 14.55 -3.26
N THR A 29 65.73 14.99 -2.15
CA THR A 29 66.73 16.07 -2.13
C THR A 29 68.12 15.45 -2.09
N ILE A 30 68.90 15.69 -3.13
CA ILE A 30 70.29 15.25 -3.20
C ILE A 30 71.20 16.42 -2.79
N THR A 31 72.00 16.20 -1.76
CA THR A 31 72.94 17.21 -1.25
C THR A 31 74.39 16.69 -1.42
N VAL A 32 75.17 17.36 -2.21
CA VAL A 32 76.59 17.08 -2.31
C VAL A 32 77.28 17.57 -1.02
N THR A 33 77.88 16.64 -0.30
CA THR A 33 78.47 16.93 1.02
C THR A 33 79.95 17.23 0.95
N SER A 34 80.69 16.66 -0.01
CA SER A 34 82.07 16.98 -0.27
C SER A 34 82.50 16.40 -1.64
N VAL A 35 83.55 16.99 -2.17
CA VAL A 35 84.33 16.46 -3.29
C VAL A 35 85.68 16.05 -2.77
N GLN A 36 86.15 14.90 -3.21
CA GLN A 36 87.47 14.39 -2.83
C GLN A 36 88.28 14.10 -4.09
N LEU A 37 89.63 14.27 -3.97
CA LEU A 37 90.57 13.91 -4.99
C LEU A 37 91.51 12.83 -4.45
N ALA A 38 91.89 11.91 -5.30
CA ALA A 38 93.00 10.96 -5.03
C ALA A 38 93.97 10.98 -6.21
N SER A 39 95.12 11.37 -5.97
CA SER A 39 96.18 11.29 -6.99
C SER A 39 96.71 9.86 -7.10
N THR A 40 96.95 9.40 -8.34
CA THR A 40 97.60 8.11 -8.58
C THR A 40 99.15 8.23 -8.72
N ASN A 41 99.67 9.45 -8.94
CA ASN A 41 101.03 9.62 -9.33
C ASN A 41 101.83 10.65 -8.46
N TRP A 42 101.12 11.47 -7.64
CA TRP A 42 101.71 12.55 -6.94
C TRP A 42 101.49 12.51 -5.43
N TYR A 43 102.51 12.92 -4.67
CA TYR A 43 102.44 13.06 -3.23
C TYR A 43 103.27 14.29 -2.82
N GLY A 44 103.05 14.79 -1.63
CA GLY A 44 103.79 15.95 -1.09
C GLY A 44 103.33 17.29 -1.66
N VAL A 45 102.15 17.39 -2.28
CA VAL A 45 101.65 18.59 -2.93
C VAL A 45 100.23 18.91 -2.49
N THR A 46 99.78 20.16 -2.67
CA THR A 46 98.38 20.59 -2.51
C THR A 46 97.77 20.73 -3.86
N PHE A 47 96.62 20.09 -4.06
CA PHE A 47 95.80 20.22 -5.29
C PHE A 47 94.71 21.28 -5.14
N PHE A 48 94.63 22.17 -6.11
CA PHE A 48 93.60 23.16 -6.26
C PHE A 48 92.58 22.67 -7.29
N ALA A 49 91.34 22.54 -6.90
CA ALA A 49 90.30 21.97 -7.73
C ALA A 49 89.60 22.99 -8.61
N CYS A 50 89.36 22.66 -9.88
CA CYS A 50 88.53 23.44 -10.77
C CYS A 50 87.62 22.54 -11.58
N GLY A 51 86.37 22.95 -11.76
CA GLY A 51 85.34 22.20 -12.48
C GLY A 51 83.95 22.44 -11.93
N SER A 52 82.96 21.73 -12.46
CA SER A 52 81.56 21.81 -12.05
C SER A 52 81.06 20.46 -11.63
N VAL A 53 80.15 20.45 -10.62
CA VAL A 53 79.35 19.30 -10.23
C VAL A 53 77.89 19.62 -10.48
N TYR A 54 77.15 18.67 -11.02
CA TYR A 54 75.72 18.75 -11.34
C TYR A 54 74.95 17.63 -10.63
N VAL A 55 73.73 17.93 -10.23
CA VAL A 55 72.68 16.93 -9.87
C VAL A 55 71.57 17.09 -10.88
N GLY A 56 71.32 16.03 -11.67
CA GLY A 56 70.48 16.18 -12.89
C GLY A 56 71.07 17.23 -13.82
N SER A 57 70.29 18.22 -14.17
CA SER A 57 70.68 19.37 -15.00
C SER A 57 71.12 20.59 -14.18
N THR A 58 71.02 20.55 -12.85
CA THR A 58 71.31 21.69 -11.98
C THR A 58 72.78 21.67 -11.56
N ARG A 59 73.52 22.74 -11.89
CA ARG A 59 74.87 22.92 -11.40
C ARG A 59 74.84 23.32 -9.91
N VAL A 60 75.41 22.48 -9.05
CA VAL A 60 75.39 22.65 -7.59
C VAL A 60 76.71 23.21 -7.05
N LEU A 61 77.83 22.99 -7.78
CA LEU A 61 79.13 23.44 -7.39
C LEU A 61 79.91 23.89 -8.61
N TYR A 62 80.60 24.98 -8.47
CA TYR A 62 81.59 25.46 -9.40
C TYR A 62 82.88 25.80 -8.63
N MET A 63 83.94 25.11 -8.94
CA MET A 63 85.26 25.29 -8.34
C MET A 63 86.17 26.00 -9.36
N ASN A 64 86.79 27.08 -8.95
CA ASN A 64 87.53 27.99 -9.84
C ASN A 64 89.05 27.82 -9.77
N GLY A 65 89.57 26.86 -8.99
CA GLY A 65 90.96 26.59 -8.86
C GLY A 65 91.70 27.53 -7.86
N GLU A 66 90.98 28.27 -7.07
CA GLU A 66 91.57 29.16 -6.04
C GLU A 66 91.73 28.45 -4.70
N ASN A 67 92.44 29.08 -3.77
CA ASN A 67 92.72 28.53 -2.42
C ASN A 67 91.45 28.11 -1.64
N GLY A 68 90.27 28.64 -2.01
CA GLY A 68 89.00 28.23 -1.43
C GLY A 68 88.61 26.79 -1.79
N TYR A 69 89.18 26.15 -2.79
CA TYR A 69 88.86 24.80 -3.30
C TYR A 69 90.11 23.92 -3.36
N SER A 70 90.80 23.71 -2.28
CA SER A 70 92.03 22.93 -2.20
C SER A 70 91.91 21.69 -1.33
N THR A 71 92.71 20.66 -1.59
CA THR A 71 92.82 19.45 -0.77
C THR A 71 93.65 19.64 0.51
N GLY A 72 94.37 20.72 0.65
CA GLY A 72 95.48 20.77 1.58
C GLY A 72 96.60 19.85 1.11
N TYR A 73 97.56 19.58 2.01
CA TYR A 73 98.71 18.75 1.69
C TYR A 73 98.37 17.30 1.46
N VAL A 74 98.65 16.71 0.27
CA VAL A 74 98.45 15.35 -0.09
C VAL A 74 99.70 14.51 0.20
N GLY A 75 99.63 13.71 1.25
CA GLY A 75 100.80 12.97 1.77
C GLY A 75 101.04 11.63 1.07
N GLU A 76 99.95 10.97 0.51
CA GLU A 76 100.05 9.62 -0.06
C GLU A 76 99.25 9.52 -1.36
N THR A 77 99.76 8.73 -2.36
CA THR A 77 99.07 8.43 -3.57
C THR A 77 97.92 7.43 -3.30
N GLY A 78 96.82 7.58 -4.01
CA GLY A 78 95.60 6.72 -3.86
C GLY A 78 94.76 7.06 -2.63
N THR A 79 95.19 7.92 -1.73
CA THR A 79 94.40 8.34 -0.60
C THR A 79 93.45 9.48 -1.01
N TRP A 80 92.21 9.43 -0.54
CA TRP A 80 91.17 10.43 -0.83
C TRP A 80 91.33 11.64 0.12
N TYR A 81 91.53 12.80 -0.45
CA TYR A 81 91.65 14.10 0.28
C TYR A 81 90.45 15.00 -0.06
N THR A 82 89.80 15.53 0.93
CA THR A 82 88.65 16.39 0.74
C THR A 82 89.09 17.76 0.25
N VAL A 83 88.48 18.22 -0.84
CA VAL A 83 88.58 19.59 -1.32
C VAL A 83 87.75 20.46 -0.42
N SER A 84 88.32 21.56 0.07
CA SER A 84 87.63 22.55 0.93
C SER A 84 86.45 23.19 0.18
N ASN A 85 85.45 23.67 0.93
CA ASN A 85 84.30 24.46 0.46
C ASN A 85 83.45 23.74 -0.63
N THR A 86 83.40 22.41 -0.63
CA THR A 86 82.65 21.64 -1.65
C THR A 86 81.28 21.08 -1.19
N SER A 87 80.85 21.52 0.01
CA SER A 87 79.46 21.22 0.45
C SER A 87 78.48 22.21 -0.18
N CYS A 88 77.35 21.70 -0.71
CA CYS A 88 76.39 22.49 -1.46
C CYS A 88 74.95 22.34 -0.93
N SER A 89 74.11 23.30 -1.28
CA SER A 89 72.66 23.19 -1.03
C SER A 89 72.08 22.01 -1.76
N GLY A 90 71.04 21.35 -1.16
CA GLY A 90 70.36 20.23 -1.75
C GLY A 90 69.53 20.60 -3.00
N VAL A 91 69.50 19.72 -3.96
CA VAL A 91 68.67 19.82 -5.16
C VAL A 91 67.53 18.81 -5.06
N SER A 92 66.30 19.30 -5.19
CA SER A 92 65.12 18.45 -5.24
C SER A 92 65.00 17.83 -6.65
N VAL A 93 64.93 16.50 -6.69
CA VAL A 93 64.71 15.74 -7.92
C VAL A 93 63.42 14.89 -7.79
N SER A 94 62.72 14.67 -8.90
CA SER A 94 61.54 13.80 -8.90
C SER A 94 61.94 12.39 -8.50
N ASN A 95 61.17 11.81 -7.57
CA ASN A 95 61.32 10.44 -7.16
C ASN A 95 59.94 9.77 -7.23
N GLY A 96 59.67 9.01 -8.30
CA GLY A 96 58.42 8.28 -8.52
C GLY A 96 58.29 6.99 -7.70
N GLY A 97 59.15 6.77 -6.73
CA GLY A 97 59.16 5.58 -5.86
C GLY A 97 60.01 4.46 -6.39
N ASN A 98 59.41 3.41 -6.91
CA ASN A 98 60.11 2.20 -7.23
C ASN A 98 61.01 2.31 -8.47
N GLY A 99 62.34 2.39 -8.27
CA GLY A 99 63.34 2.37 -9.34
C GLY A 99 63.64 3.73 -9.97
N SER A 100 63.24 4.85 -9.34
CA SER A 100 63.63 6.20 -9.78
C SER A 100 65.15 6.41 -9.69
N THR A 101 65.69 7.12 -10.63
CA THR A 101 67.14 7.44 -10.72
C THR A 101 67.32 8.93 -10.99
N THR A 102 68.45 9.45 -10.61
CA THR A 102 68.97 10.75 -11.09
C THR A 102 70.44 10.64 -11.43
N THR A 103 71.04 11.71 -11.90
CA THR A 103 72.45 11.69 -12.26
C THR A 103 73.24 12.65 -11.38
N ILE A 104 74.45 12.23 -11.00
CA ILE A 104 75.49 13.13 -10.57
C ILE A 104 76.52 13.17 -11.70
N SER A 105 76.80 14.35 -12.17
CA SER A 105 77.80 14.53 -13.26
C SER A 105 78.82 15.63 -12.90
N ILE A 106 79.95 15.45 -13.51
CA ILE A 106 81.01 16.44 -13.48
C ILE A 106 81.19 17.05 -14.86
N GLY A 107 81.38 18.32 -14.94
CA GLY A 107 81.91 19.01 -16.13
C GLY A 107 83.39 18.68 -16.33
N PRO A 108 84.02 19.23 -17.35
CA PRO A 108 85.44 19.08 -17.49
C PRO A 108 86.15 19.52 -16.17
N TRP A 109 87.03 18.67 -15.67
CA TRP A 109 87.56 18.78 -14.36
C TRP A 109 89.10 18.76 -14.40
N GLY A 110 89.75 19.59 -13.61
CA GLY A 110 91.14 19.55 -13.47
C GLY A 110 91.59 20.00 -12.09
N SER A 111 92.81 19.66 -11.75
CA SER A 111 93.52 20.18 -10.60
C SER A 111 94.93 20.54 -11.02
N TYR A 112 95.54 21.46 -10.28
CA TYR A 112 96.94 21.84 -10.47
C TYR A 112 97.63 21.94 -9.12
N ASN A 113 98.91 21.83 -9.17
CA ASN A 113 99.79 21.87 -7.97
C ASN A 113 100.57 23.18 -7.82
N ASP A 114 100.35 24.13 -8.73
CA ASP A 114 101.00 25.45 -8.65
C ASP A 114 99.95 26.56 -8.94
N PHE A 115 100.05 27.67 -8.25
CA PHE A 115 99.07 28.76 -8.26
C PHE A 115 98.91 29.51 -9.60
N ASN A 116 99.84 29.23 -10.54
CA ASN A 116 99.87 29.90 -11.85
C ASN A 116 99.38 29.06 -13.05
N ALA A 117 98.90 27.80 -12.85
CA ALA A 117 98.39 26.93 -13.94
C ALA A 117 96.89 26.98 -14.01
N TRP A 118 96.35 27.36 -15.16
CA TRP A 118 94.92 27.38 -15.41
C TRP A 118 94.30 26.00 -15.47
N CYS A 119 93.18 25.77 -14.82
CA CYS A 119 92.37 24.56 -14.88
C CYS A 119 92.14 24.17 -16.33
N LEU A 120 92.36 22.89 -16.68
CA LEU A 120 92.14 22.28 -17.95
C LEU A 120 93.35 22.16 -18.90
N SER A 121 94.59 22.60 -18.52
CA SER A 121 95.76 22.25 -19.33
C SER A 121 96.32 20.87 -18.96
N SER A 122 96.67 20.08 -19.96
CA SER A 122 97.27 18.75 -19.78
C SER A 122 98.76 18.79 -19.39
N SER A 123 99.15 19.71 -18.51
CA SER A 123 100.54 19.72 -18.00
C SER A 123 100.78 18.46 -17.17
N SER A 124 101.97 17.90 -17.27
CA SER A 124 102.40 16.75 -16.52
C SER A 124 102.31 17.00 -15.02
N GLY A 125 101.44 16.31 -14.36
CA GLY A 125 101.24 16.40 -12.93
C GLY A 125 99.81 16.74 -12.46
N ASN A 126 99.00 17.23 -13.35
CA ASN A 126 97.59 17.59 -12.98
C ASN A 126 96.64 16.37 -13.07
N ILE A 127 95.71 16.29 -12.12
CA ILE A 127 94.60 15.41 -12.19
C ILE A 127 93.56 16.05 -13.14
N SER A 128 93.15 15.36 -14.18
CA SER A 128 92.13 15.87 -15.10
C SER A 128 91.07 14.79 -15.39
N CYS A 129 89.88 15.22 -15.57
CA CYS A 129 88.73 14.32 -15.94
C CYS A 129 87.85 15.03 -16.97
N SER A 130 87.53 14.33 -18.04
CA SER A 130 86.53 14.81 -18.99
C SER A 130 85.16 14.86 -18.35
N ALA A 131 84.28 15.66 -18.94
CA ALA A 131 82.87 15.65 -18.52
C ALA A 131 82.32 14.21 -18.47
N SER A 132 81.72 13.82 -17.39
CA SER A 132 81.25 12.50 -17.13
C SER A 132 80.04 12.50 -16.22
N SER A 133 79.20 11.47 -16.33
CA SER A 133 77.94 11.32 -15.55
C SER A 133 77.87 9.94 -14.93
N ARG A 134 77.30 9.84 -13.76
CA ARG A 134 76.94 8.61 -13.09
C ARG A 134 75.48 8.66 -12.67
N THR A 135 74.74 7.61 -13.02
CA THR A 135 73.36 7.42 -12.54
C THR A 135 73.38 6.90 -11.11
N ILE A 136 72.64 7.51 -10.25
CA ILE A 136 72.39 7.02 -8.89
C ILE A 136 70.94 6.57 -8.75
N SER A 137 70.71 5.49 -8.02
CA SER A 137 69.38 5.03 -7.66
C SER A 137 68.89 5.79 -6.48
N LEU A 138 67.68 6.34 -6.56
CA LEU A 138 67.02 6.98 -5.44
C LEU A 138 66.41 5.97 -4.48
N SER A 139 66.22 6.38 -3.24
CA SER A 139 65.63 5.54 -2.21
C SER A 139 64.26 5.06 -2.65
N ARG A 140 64.03 3.74 -2.54
CA ARG A 140 62.77 3.13 -2.88
C ARG A 140 61.73 3.43 -1.81
N TYR A 141 60.54 3.80 -2.24
CA TYR A 141 59.35 3.84 -1.39
C TYR A 141 58.16 3.37 -2.22
N THR A 142 57.12 2.82 -1.56
CA THR A 142 55.84 2.52 -2.18
C THR A 142 54.91 3.67 -1.88
N THR A 143 54.32 4.29 -2.92
CA THR A 143 53.24 5.25 -2.73
C THR A 143 52.05 4.49 -2.15
N ASP A 144 51.55 4.99 -1.01
CA ASP A 144 50.31 4.43 -0.47
C ASP A 144 49.15 4.79 -1.41
N SER A 145 48.44 3.77 -1.87
CA SER A 145 47.31 3.94 -2.76
C SER A 145 46.04 3.44 -2.07
N ALA A 146 44.91 4.09 -2.35
CA ALA A 146 43.64 3.66 -1.85
C ALA A 146 43.25 2.29 -2.44
N SER A 147 42.64 1.46 -1.62
CA SER A 147 42.07 0.19 -2.02
C SER A 147 40.91 0.39 -3.00
N THR A 148 40.70 -0.53 -3.93
CA THR A 148 39.60 -0.45 -4.88
C THR A 148 38.34 -1.10 -4.29
N VAL A 149 37.16 -0.64 -4.75
CA VAL A 149 35.87 -1.13 -4.31
C VAL A 149 35.01 -1.52 -5.50
N SER A 150 34.25 -2.61 -5.35
CA SER A 150 33.23 -3.06 -6.29
C SER A 150 32.00 -3.54 -5.52
N ALA A 151 30.86 -3.60 -6.16
CA ALA A 151 29.65 -4.13 -5.55
C ALA A 151 28.78 -4.79 -6.61
N THR A 152 28.00 -5.79 -6.18
CA THR A 152 27.05 -6.49 -7.08
C THR A 152 25.93 -5.53 -7.49
N SER A 153 25.68 -5.42 -8.79
CA SER A 153 24.67 -4.56 -9.40
C SER A 153 24.07 -5.26 -10.64
N PRO A 154 22.75 -5.13 -10.91
CA PRO A 154 21.73 -4.46 -10.09
C PRO A 154 21.35 -5.26 -8.83
N VAL A 155 20.70 -4.60 -7.88
CA VAL A 155 20.16 -5.23 -6.68
C VAL A 155 18.70 -4.78 -6.47
N THR A 156 17.84 -5.72 -6.05
CA THR A 156 16.46 -5.39 -5.68
C THR A 156 16.40 -4.85 -4.26
N LEU A 157 15.66 -3.77 -4.05
CA LEU A 157 15.42 -3.17 -2.74
C LEU A 157 14.88 -4.21 -1.76
N GLY A 158 15.43 -4.24 -0.56
CA GLY A 158 15.14 -5.26 0.45
C GLY A 158 16.14 -6.42 0.45
N ASN A 159 16.86 -6.65 -0.64
CA ASN A 159 17.91 -7.67 -0.71
C ASN A 159 19.26 -7.10 -0.25
N SER A 160 20.20 -8.00 0.02
CA SER A 160 21.58 -7.61 0.34
C SER A 160 22.45 -7.62 -0.93
N THR A 161 23.39 -6.67 -1.01
CA THR A 161 24.48 -6.66 -1.99
C THR A 161 25.80 -6.87 -1.29
N THR A 162 26.73 -7.55 -1.95
CA THR A 162 28.09 -7.71 -1.47
C THR A 162 28.97 -6.59 -2.01
N ILE A 163 29.54 -5.81 -1.10
CA ILE A 163 30.57 -4.81 -1.40
C ILE A 163 31.93 -5.49 -1.19
N SER A 164 32.73 -5.58 -2.23
CA SER A 164 34.05 -6.21 -2.22
C SER A 164 35.15 -5.15 -2.29
N ILE A 165 36.21 -5.34 -1.49
CA ILE A 165 37.36 -4.46 -1.42
C ILE A 165 38.60 -5.24 -1.81
N THR A 166 39.30 -4.78 -2.86
CA THR A 166 40.63 -5.26 -3.17
C THR A 166 41.64 -4.36 -2.47
N ARG A 167 42.22 -4.87 -1.39
CA ARG A 167 43.14 -4.10 -0.54
C ARG A 167 44.46 -3.85 -1.25
N ALA A 168 44.91 -2.60 -1.25
CA ALA A 168 46.27 -2.26 -1.71
C ALA A 168 47.35 -2.78 -0.76
N LYS A 169 47.05 -2.83 0.55
CA LYS A 169 47.91 -3.49 1.58
C LYS A 169 47.01 -4.28 2.55
N THR A 170 47.48 -5.41 3.04
CA THR A 170 46.76 -6.29 3.95
C THR A 170 46.46 -5.66 5.31
N SER A 171 47.25 -4.67 5.73
CA SER A 171 47.06 -3.92 6.98
C SER A 171 46.00 -2.83 6.89
N TYR A 172 45.47 -2.51 5.69
CA TYR A 172 44.50 -1.45 5.54
C TYR A 172 43.14 -1.83 6.04
N THR A 173 42.46 -0.87 6.66
CA THR A 173 41.08 -0.93 7.06
C THR A 173 40.27 0.12 6.28
N HIS A 174 38.94 -0.09 6.20
CA HIS A 174 38.11 0.75 5.34
C HIS A 174 36.85 1.20 6.05
N THR A 175 36.39 2.38 5.70
CA THR A 175 35.04 2.86 5.98
C THR A 175 34.27 2.90 4.67
N LEU A 176 33.13 2.17 4.63
CA LEU A 176 32.20 2.18 3.51
C LEU A 176 31.11 3.19 3.76
N GLN A 177 30.76 3.96 2.73
CA GLN A 177 29.69 4.96 2.79
C GLN A 177 28.86 4.89 1.51
N TYR A 178 27.57 5.28 1.61
CA TYR A 178 26.69 5.40 0.44
C TYR A 178 26.19 6.83 0.28
N SER A 179 25.75 7.14 -0.94
CA SER A 179 25.14 8.41 -1.30
C SER A 179 24.20 8.23 -2.50
N PHE A 180 23.09 9.00 -2.55
CA PHE A 180 22.21 9.07 -3.72
C PHE A 180 22.39 10.35 -4.54
N ASP A 181 23.15 11.31 -4.04
CA ASP A 181 23.45 12.61 -4.68
C ASP A 181 24.94 12.79 -4.98
N ASN A 182 25.77 11.79 -4.65
CA ASN A 182 27.23 11.80 -4.75
C ASN A 182 27.90 12.95 -3.97
N SER A 183 27.20 13.55 -3.02
CA SER A 183 27.69 14.67 -2.20
C SER A 183 27.50 14.42 -0.69
N SER A 184 26.34 13.95 -0.30
CA SER A 184 25.96 13.65 1.09
C SER A 184 26.17 12.17 1.37
N TRP A 185 27.12 11.86 2.27
CA TRP A 185 27.55 10.49 2.51
C TRP A 185 27.14 9.97 3.89
N THR A 186 26.58 8.78 3.90
CA THR A 186 26.16 8.05 5.11
C THR A 186 26.98 6.78 5.29
N ASN A 187 27.41 6.49 6.51
CA ASN A 187 28.17 5.28 6.80
C ASN A 187 27.37 4.00 6.58
N ILE A 188 27.96 3.04 5.88
CA ILE A 188 27.50 1.66 5.78
C ILE A 188 28.14 0.84 6.89
N ALA A 189 29.49 0.88 6.95
CA ALA A 189 30.29 0.12 7.90
C ALA A 189 31.67 0.73 8.08
N THR A 190 32.31 0.46 9.22
CA THR A 190 33.69 0.85 9.54
C THR A 190 34.53 -0.37 9.89
N GLY A 191 35.85 -0.27 9.72
CA GLY A 191 36.78 -1.37 10.03
C GLY A 191 36.71 -2.56 9.06
N VAL A 192 36.11 -2.38 7.88
CA VAL A 192 35.94 -3.46 6.90
C VAL A 192 37.28 -3.86 6.33
N ALA A 193 37.53 -5.19 6.28
CA ALA A 193 38.77 -5.73 5.71
C ALA A 193 38.66 -5.93 4.19
N THR A 194 37.86 -6.89 3.73
CA THR A 194 37.81 -7.33 2.32
C THR A 194 36.41 -7.30 1.71
N SER A 195 35.36 -7.47 2.50
CA SER A 195 33.98 -7.46 2.00
C SER A 195 32.99 -7.12 3.10
N TYR A 196 31.81 -6.65 2.69
CA TYR A 196 30.69 -6.38 3.56
C TYR A 196 29.38 -6.68 2.85
N SER A 197 28.48 -7.40 3.51
CA SER A 197 27.12 -7.63 3.02
C SER A 197 26.22 -6.49 3.51
N TRP A 198 25.76 -5.66 2.60
CA TRP A 198 24.92 -4.50 2.88
C TRP A 198 23.48 -4.74 2.48
N SER A 199 22.54 -4.62 3.46
CA SER A 199 21.10 -4.70 3.19
C SER A 199 20.57 -3.39 2.63
N THR A 200 19.95 -3.44 1.46
CA THR A 200 19.34 -2.26 0.83
C THR A 200 18.03 -1.84 1.48
N SER A 201 17.48 -2.62 2.44
CA SER A 201 16.33 -2.20 3.27
C SER A 201 16.60 -0.90 4.02
N ASN A 202 17.86 -0.64 4.38
CA ASN A 202 18.28 0.57 5.10
C ASN A 202 18.11 1.86 4.30
N VAL A 203 17.88 1.75 3.00
CA VAL A 203 17.70 2.90 2.09
C VAL A 203 16.30 2.95 1.48
N SER A 204 15.35 2.19 2.02
CA SER A 204 13.97 2.07 1.50
C SER A 204 13.26 3.42 1.38
N ALA A 205 13.52 4.37 2.29
CA ALA A 205 12.92 5.71 2.27
C ALA A 205 13.22 6.51 0.98
N TYR A 206 14.34 6.22 0.30
CA TYR A 206 14.69 6.87 -0.97
C TYR A 206 13.88 6.35 -2.17
N PHE A 207 13.03 5.33 -1.96
CA PHE A 207 12.24 4.67 -2.99
C PHE A 207 10.73 4.83 -2.80
N SER A 208 10.29 5.79 -2.00
CA SER A 208 8.87 6.03 -1.75
C SER A 208 8.09 6.45 -3.01
N THR A 209 8.74 7.09 -3.97
CA THR A 209 8.12 7.63 -5.18
C THR A 209 8.81 7.18 -6.47
N THR A 210 9.83 6.33 -6.40
CA THR A 210 10.60 5.88 -7.56
C THR A 210 10.87 4.38 -7.51
N THR A 211 10.90 3.77 -8.69
CA THR A 211 11.14 2.33 -8.85
C THR A 211 12.62 1.98 -9.02
N ALA A 212 13.49 2.95 -9.24
CA ALA A 212 14.92 2.70 -9.39
C ALA A 212 15.76 3.95 -9.14
N ARG A 213 16.97 3.75 -8.59
CA ARG A 213 17.97 4.81 -8.38
C ARG A 213 19.38 4.26 -8.43
N THR A 214 20.30 5.11 -8.91
CA THR A 214 21.74 4.86 -8.72
C THR A 214 22.13 5.23 -7.31
N CYS A 215 22.84 4.33 -6.64
CA CYS A 215 23.44 4.53 -5.33
C CYS A 215 24.97 4.49 -5.48
N TYR A 216 25.63 5.57 -5.10
CA TYR A 216 27.08 5.66 -5.08
C TYR A 216 27.60 5.05 -3.79
N ILE A 217 28.70 4.29 -3.90
CA ILE A 217 29.38 3.67 -2.76
C ILE A 217 30.82 4.13 -2.80
N ARG A 218 31.34 4.64 -1.70
CA ARG A 218 32.78 4.96 -1.57
C ARG A 218 33.42 4.16 -0.45
N CYS A 219 34.69 3.88 -0.67
CA CYS A 219 35.56 3.16 0.24
C CYS A 219 36.70 4.10 0.65
N LEU A 220 36.67 4.60 1.88
CA LEU A 220 37.77 5.35 2.46
C LEU A 220 38.79 4.35 3.02
N THR A 221 40.04 4.48 2.61
CA THR A 221 41.14 3.58 2.99
C THR A 221 41.99 4.23 4.09
N TYR A 222 42.32 3.47 5.13
CA TYR A 222 43.11 3.91 6.26
C TYR A 222 44.28 2.96 6.55
N SER A 223 45.42 3.51 6.94
CA SER A 223 46.54 2.81 7.55
C SER A 223 46.56 3.18 9.03
N GLY A 224 46.05 2.31 9.89
CA GLY A 224 45.75 2.71 11.27
C GLY A 224 44.72 3.85 11.31
N SER A 225 45.09 4.98 11.85
CA SER A 225 44.25 6.20 11.86
C SER A 225 44.51 7.15 10.69
N THR A 226 45.55 6.89 9.87
CA THR A 226 45.94 7.78 8.77
C THR A 226 45.08 7.51 7.54
N TYR A 227 44.41 8.55 7.03
CA TYR A 227 43.65 8.49 5.79
C TYR A 227 44.61 8.41 4.58
N ILE A 228 44.44 7.42 3.72
CA ILE A 228 45.25 7.15 2.53
C ILE A 228 44.57 7.69 1.26
N GLY A 229 43.27 7.50 1.15
CA GLY A 229 42.55 7.92 -0.03
C GLY A 229 41.20 7.25 -0.13
N VAL A 230 40.46 7.52 -1.24
CA VAL A 230 39.11 7.05 -1.51
C VAL A 230 39.02 6.51 -2.92
N ASN A 231 38.28 5.42 -3.06
CA ASN A 231 37.78 4.92 -4.34
C ASN A 231 36.25 4.75 -4.25
N SER A 232 35.58 4.83 -5.36
CA SER A 232 34.13 4.74 -5.43
C SER A 232 33.67 3.79 -6.55
N THR A 233 32.47 3.28 -6.36
CA THR A 233 31.71 2.51 -7.35
C THR A 233 30.25 2.96 -7.27
N SER A 234 29.39 2.44 -8.12
CA SER A 234 27.95 2.65 -8.03
C SER A 234 27.21 1.35 -8.27
N ILE A 235 26.03 1.24 -7.67
CA ILE A 235 25.08 0.18 -7.91
C ILE A 235 23.76 0.75 -8.36
N TYR A 236 23.01 -0.03 -9.12
CA TYR A 236 21.67 0.30 -9.52
C TYR A 236 20.70 -0.47 -8.63
N ILE A 237 19.90 0.24 -7.82
CA ILE A 237 18.92 -0.37 -6.93
C ILE A 237 17.55 -0.23 -7.59
N THR A 238 16.85 -1.36 -7.75
CA THR A 238 15.49 -1.43 -8.30
C THR A 238 14.51 -1.78 -7.19
N ALA A 239 13.43 -1.02 -7.08
CA ALA A 239 12.34 -1.28 -6.18
C ALA A 239 11.18 -1.92 -6.97
N THR A 240 11.16 -3.24 -7.02
CA THR A 240 10.14 -4.03 -7.70
C THR A 240 9.03 -4.45 -6.75
N GLY A 241 7.92 -4.91 -7.32
CA GLY A 241 6.74 -5.37 -6.61
C GLY A 241 5.58 -4.38 -6.72
N THR A 242 4.38 -4.93 -6.61
CA THR A 242 3.11 -4.21 -6.56
C THR A 242 2.43 -4.49 -5.22
N PRO A 243 1.57 -3.59 -4.73
CA PRO A 243 0.71 -3.88 -3.60
C PRO A 243 -0.09 -5.16 -3.83
N SER A 244 -0.44 -5.84 -2.76
CA SER A 244 -1.36 -6.99 -2.82
C SER A 244 -2.38 -6.89 -1.70
N ILE A 245 -3.61 -7.30 -1.99
CA ILE A 245 -4.65 -7.46 -0.98
C ILE A 245 -4.51 -8.85 -0.38
N THR A 246 -4.37 -8.93 0.93
CA THR A 246 -4.23 -10.19 1.67
C THR A 246 -5.59 -10.75 2.09
N SER A 247 -6.56 -9.89 2.41
CA SER A 247 -7.96 -10.26 2.66
C SER A 247 -8.90 -9.06 2.58
N ILE A 248 -10.16 -9.33 2.26
CA ILE A 248 -11.26 -8.39 2.40
C ILE A 248 -12.26 -9.04 3.38
N THR A 249 -12.43 -8.44 4.55
CA THR A 249 -13.39 -8.90 5.55
C THR A 249 -14.62 -8.01 5.47
N VAL A 250 -15.80 -8.64 5.34
CA VAL A 250 -17.07 -7.91 5.32
C VAL A 250 -17.96 -8.47 6.43
N THR A 251 -18.35 -7.59 7.33
CA THR A 251 -19.21 -7.96 8.47
C THR A 251 -20.53 -7.22 8.40
N PRO A 252 -21.67 -7.90 8.66
CA PRO A 252 -22.95 -7.22 8.79
C PRO A 252 -22.97 -6.36 10.05
N VAL A 253 -23.64 -5.22 9.93
CA VAL A 253 -24.00 -4.36 11.06
C VAL A 253 -25.53 -4.30 11.10
N ASN A 254 -26.10 -4.81 12.16
CA ASN A 254 -27.53 -4.98 12.35
C ASN A 254 -27.97 -4.21 13.62
N ASP A 255 -28.81 -3.21 13.46
CA ASP A 255 -29.38 -2.45 14.59
C ASP A 255 -30.67 -3.08 15.12
N ASN A 256 -31.34 -3.93 14.32
CA ASN A 256 -32.56 -4.62 14.74
C ASN A 256 -32.23 -5.79 15.67
N ALA A 257 -32.78 -5.76 16.89
CA ALA A 257 -32.51 -6.75 17.94
C ALA A 257 -32.89 -8.19 17.54
N VAL A 258 -33.92 -8.35 16.69
CA VAL A 258 -34.34 -9.68 16.18
C VAL A 258 -33.28 -10.24 15.26
N ILE A 259 -32.79 -9.43 14.31
CA ILE A 259 -31.72 -9.83 13.38
C ILE A 259 -30.43 -10.09 14.10
N GLN A 260 -30.10 -9.33 15.14
CA GLN A 260 -28.94 -9.59 16.00
C GLN A 260 -28.98 -10.98 16.66
N GLY A 261 -30.17 -11.50 16.93
CA GLY A 261 -30.37 -12.87 17.41
C GLY A 261 -30.20 -13.94 16.33
N TRP A 262 -30.31 -13.60 15.06
CA TRP A 262 -30.18 -14.51 13.94
C TRP A 262 -28.70 -14.76 13.62
N ASN A 263 -28.28 -16.02 13.61
CA ASN A 263 -26.89 -16.40 13.34
C ASN A 263 -25.86 -15.56 14.14
N ASN A 264 -26.18 -15.23 15.39
CA ASN A 264 -25.35 -14.34 16.24
C ASN A 264 -25.05 -12.98 15.58
N GLY A 265 -25.99 -12.44 14.84
CA GLY A 265 -25.84 -11.17 14.12
C GLY A 265 -25.02 -11.26 12.81
N ASN A 266 -24.47 -12.43 12.48
CA ASN A 266 -23.67 -12.62 11.27
C ASN A 266 -24.54 -13.01 10.06
N ILE A 267 -25.45 -12.13 9.69
CA ILE A 267 -26.39 -12.30 8.58
C ILE A 267 -26.68 -10.95 7.93
N PHE A 268 -26.72 -10.92 6.60
CA PHE A 268 -27.12 -9.73 5.84
C PHE A 268 -28.58 -9.89 5.41
N VAL A 269 -29.41 -8.94 5.81
CA VAL A 269 -30.84 -8.90 5.50
C VAL A 269 -31.16 -7.63 4.70
N GLN A 270 -31.76 -7.80 3.54
CA GLN A 270 -32.16 -6.70 2.67
C GLN A 270 -33.05 -5.69 3.42
N GLY A 271 -32.76 -4.40 3.28
CA GLY A 271 -33.51 -3.31 3.91
C GLY A 271 -33.21 -3.08 5.39
N TYR A 272 -32.40 -3.94 6.03
CA TYR A 272 -32.09 -3.85 7.47
C TYR A 272 -30.60 -3.76 7.76
N SER A 273 -29.78 -4.60 7.10
CA SER A 273 -28.36 -4.67 7.40
C SER A 273 -27.59 -3.57 6.67
N THR A 274 -26.64 -2.99 7.35
CA THR A 274 -25.51 -2.27 6.77
C THR A 274 -24.28 -3.18 6.78
N MET A 275 -23.16 -2.76 6.15
CA MET A 275 -21.93 -3.54 6.14
C MET A 275 -20.74 -2.74 6.59
N SER A 276 -19.81 -3.41 7.26
CA SER A 276 -18.46 -2.91 7.52
C SER A 276 -17.47 -3.72 6.72
N ILE A 277 -16.63 -3.06 5.92
CA ILE A 277 -15.63 -3.64 5.03
C ILE A 277 -14.25 -3.27 5.57
N THR A 278 -13.39 -4.26 5.77
CA THR A 278 -11.98 -4.05 6.15
C THR A 278 -11.09 -4.69 5.10
N VAL A 279 -10.14 -3.91 4.56
CA VAL A 279 -9.18 -4.32 3.55
C VAL A 279 -7.81 -4.49 4.20
N ASN A 280 -7.29 -5.71 4.21
CA ASN A 280 -5.93 -6.02 4.63
C ASN A 280 -5.04 -6.15 3.39
N TYR A 281 -3.85 -5.60 3.46
CA TYR A 281 -2.96 -5.49 2.30
C TYR A 281 -1.49 -5.60 2.71
N SER A 282 -0.63 -5.83 1.73
CA SER A 282 0.81 -5.77 1.85
C SER A 282 1.38 -4.81 0.81
N LEU A 283 2.34 -3.99 1.22
CA LEU A 283 3.01 -3.03 0.34
C LEU A 283 4.44 -3.47 0.04
N PRO A 284 4.97 -3.18 -1.14
CA PRO A 284 6.37 -3.36 -1.45
C PRO A 284 7.27 -2.53 -0.53
N SER A 285 8.49 -3.00 -0.33
CA SER A 285 9.48 -2.31 0.51
C SER A 285 9.67 -0.86 0.08
N GLY A 286 9.65 0.05 1.04
CA GLY A 286 9.88 1.47 0.85
C GLY A 286 8.66 2.28 0.39
N THR A 287 7.50 1.66 0.21
CA THR A 287 6.27 2.38 -0.16
C THR A 287 5.34 2.58 1.03
N THR A 288 4.45 3.55 0.89
CA THR A 288 3.33 3.81 1.78
C THR A 288 2.02 3.69 1.00
N LEU A 289 0.92 3.49 1.70
CA LEU A 289 -0.40 3.51 1.08
C LEU A 289 -0.72 4.93 0.60
N SER A 290 -1.08 5.06 -0.68
CA SER A 290 -1.53 6.34 -1.26
C SER A 290 -3.02 6.35 -1.60
N GLY A 291 -3.67 5.19 -1.69
CA GLY A 291 -5.10 5.07 -1.93
C GLY A 291 -5.64 3.68 -1.66
N CYS A 292 -6.90 3.63 -1.21
CA CYS A 292 -7.71 2.41 -1.11
C CYS A 292 -9.09 2.70 -1.69
N LYS A 293 -9.41 2.10 -2.81
CA LYS A 293 -10.70 2.21 -3.47
C LYS A 293 -11.51 0.96 -3.21
N ILE A 294 -12.74 1.12 -2.72
CA ILE A 294 -13.68 0.03 -2.45
C ILE A 294 -14.91 0.21 -3.34
N ALA A 295 -15.33 -0.84 -4.00
CA ALA A 295 -16.53 -0.87 -4.81
C ALA A 295 -17.43 -2.03 -4.40
N VAL A 296 -18.75 -1.79 -4.39
CA VAL A 296 -19.82 -2.77 -4.14
C VAL A 296 -20.63 -2.87 -5.42
N ASN A 297 -20.79 -4.08 -5.95
CA ASN A 297 -21.43 -4.35 -7.25
C ASN A 297 -20.94 -3.41 -8.37
N GLY A 298 -19.62 -3.12 -8.39
CA GLY A 298 -19.02 -2.24 -9.38
C GLY A 298 -19.16 -0.74 -9.09
N THR A 299 -20.00 -0.35 -8.13
CA THR A 299 -20.16 1.06 -7.73
C THR A 299 -19.14 1.41 -6.65
N THR A 300 -18.33 2.45 -6.88
CA THR A 300 -17.37 2.94 -5.89
C THR A 300 -18.09 3.53 -4.68
N VAL A 301 -17.80 3.00 -3.50
CA VAL A 301 -18.38 3.45 -2.22
C VAL A 301 -17.35 4.16 -1.35
N SER A 302 -16.07 3.92 -1.57
CA SER A 302 -14.96 4.62 -0.92
C SER A 302 -13.79 4.75 -1.89
N ASP A 303 -13.16 5.94 -1.90
CA ASP A 303 -11.92 6.22 -2.65
C ASP A 303 -11.08 7.19 -1.80
N SER A 304 -10.27 6.63 -0.92
CA SER A 304 -9.46 7.37 0.05
C SER A 304 -8.25 6.53 0.49
N THR A 305 -7.55 6.93 1.52
CA THR A 305 -6.52 6.10 2.18
C THR A 305 -7.08 5.22 3.31
N ALA A 306 -8.37 5.35 3.62
CA ALA A 306 -9.00 4.51 4.64
C ALA A 306 -9.18 3.08 4.13
N THR A 307 -8.78 2.11 4.92
CA THR A 307 -8.88 0.68 4.62
C THR A 307 -10.09 0.02 5.29
N THR A 308 -10.84 0.79 6.05
CA THR A 308 -12.14 0.43 6.64
C THR A 308 -13.20 1.37 6.11
N PHE A 309 -14.34 0.79 5.71
CA PHE A 309 -15.51 1.53 5.23
C PHE A 309 -16.77 0.91 5.81
N SER A 310 -17.71 1.73 6.27
CA SER A 310 -19.03 1.29 6.73
C SER A 310 -20.11 2.01 5.95
N THR A 311 -21.09 1.26 5.46
CA THR A 311 -22.27 1.86 4.81
C THR A 311 -23.14 2.54 5.87
N THR A 312 -23.70 3.69 5.53
CA THR A 312 -24.62 4.44 6.39
C THR A 312 -26.09 4.09 6.13
N SER A 313 -26.38 3.46 5.00
CA SER A 313 -27.71 3.05 4.61
C SER A 313 -27.78 1.53 4.49
N ALA A 314 -28.96 0.99 4.77
CA ALA A 314 -29.23 -0.44 4.63
C ALA A 314 -29.06 -0.89 3.17
N ILE A 315 -28.64 -2.13 2.99
CA ILE A 315 -28.46 -2.76 1.70
C ILE A 315 -29.83 -3.00 1.07
N THR A 316 -30.06 -2.39 -0.08
CA THR A 316 -31.35 -2.52 -0.81
C THR A 316 -31.38 -3.66 -1.80
N GLU A 317 -30.24 -4.21 -2.17
CA GLU A 317 -30.11 -5.36 -3.07
C GLU A 317 -30.13 -6.67 -2.28
N SER A 318 -30.48 -7.77 -2.94
CA SER A 318 -30.43 -9.12 -2.38
C SER A 318 -29.71 -10.09 -3.30
N GLY A 319 -29.34 -11.24 -2.77
CA GLY A 319 -28.56 -12.24 -3.50
C GLY A 319 -27.06 -12.08 -3.24
N THR A 320 -26.23 -12.48 -4.20
CA THR A 320 -24.78 -12.37 -4.10
C THR A 320 -24.32 -10.98 -4.48
N ILE A 321 -23.68 -10.29 -3.55
CA ILE A 321 -23.11 -8.95 -3.74
C ILE A 321 -21.58 -9.07 -3.80
N GLY A 322 -20.99 -8.56 -4.88
CA GLY A 322 -19.57 -8.52 -5.08
C GLY A 322 -18.93 -7.29 -4.43
N ILE A 323 -17.83 -7.49 -3.71
CA ILE A 323 -17.01 -6.42 -3.15
C ILE A 323 -15.62 -6.51 -3.78
N THR A 324 -15.17 -5.41 -4.37
CA THR A 324 -13.82 -5.29 -4.93
C THR A 324 -13.08 -4.19 -4.20
N ALA A 325 -11.84 -4.43 -3.85
CA ALA A 325 -10.95 -3.40 -3.33
C ALA A 325 -9.71 -3.27 -4.21
N THR A 326 -9.19 -2.05 -4.34
CA THR A 326 -7.93 -1.76 -5.03
C THR A 326 -7.11 -0.85 -4.14
N VAL A 327 -5.90 -1.28 -3.79
CA VAL A 327 -4.94 -0.47 -3.05
C VAL A 327 -3.88 0.08 -4.00
N THR A 328 -3.47 1.32 -3.77
CA THR A 328 -2.44 2.02 -4.53
C THR A 328 -1.32 2.41 -3.60
N ASP A 329 -0.08 2.18 -3.98
CA ASP A 329 1.09 2.61 -3.23
C ASP A 329 1.57 4.00 -3.66
N SER A 330 2.53 4.57 -2.92
CA SER A 330 3.10 5.89 -3.18
C SER A 330 3.90 6.00 -4.50
N ARG A 331 4.15 4.90 -5.17
CA ARG A 331 4.76 4.83 -6.52
C ARG A 331 3.72 4.74 -7.64
N GLY A 332 2.42 4.63 -7.28
CA GLY A 332 1.33 4.43 -8.25
C GLY A 332 1.10 2.97 -8.65
N GLY A 333 1.82 2.01 -8.02
CA GLY A 333 1.55 0.58 -8.19
C GLY A 333 0.22 0.21 -7.56
N THR A 334 -0.55 -0.68 -8.21
CA THR A 334 -1.87 -1.10 -7.74
C THR A 334 -1.95 -2.60 -7.50
N GLY A 335 -2.76 -2.99 -6.52
CA GLY A 335 -3.14 -4.37 -6.26
C GLY A 335 -4.63 -4.46 -5.96
N SER A 336 -5.32 -5.44 -6.54
CA SER A 336 -6.75 -5.61 -6.39
C SER A 336 -7.10 -6.98 -5.83
N GLY A 337 -8.24 -7.05 -5.13
CA GLY A 337 -8.83 -8.29 -4.64
C GLY A 337 -10.36 -8.17 -4.63
N ASN A 338 -11.03 -9.30 -4.53
CA ASN A 338 -12.48 -9.36 -4.45
C ASN A 338 -12.96 -10.37 -3.41
N THR A 339 -14.19 -10.19 -2.97
CA THR A 339 -14.94 -11.14 -2.15
C THR A 339 -16.43 -11.00 -2.45
N THR A 340 -17.23 -11.88 -1.90
CA THR A 340 -18.70 -11.82 -2.05
C THR A 340 -19.37 -12.03 -0.71
N ILE A 341 -20.55 -11.46 -0.55
CA ILE A 341 -21.47 -11.73 0.55
C ILE A 341 -22.81 -12.18 -0.01
N THR A 342 -23.60 -12.89 0.80
CA THR A 342 -24.97 -13.22 0.48
C THR A 342 -25.91 -12.36 1.31
N VAL A 343 -26.74 -11.56 0.66
CA VAL A 343 -27.79 -10.77 1.29
C VAL A 343 -29.13 -11.47 1.09
N TYR A 344 -29.77 -11.85 2.17
CA TYR A 344 -31.06 -12.54 2.09
C TYR A 344 -32.18 -11.55 1.79
N PRO A 345 -33.06 -11.86 0.81
CA PRO A 345 -34.15 -11.00 0.47
C PRO A 345 -35.15 -10.92 1.62
N TYR A 346 -35.69 -9.72 1.81
CA TYR A 346 -36.75 -9.49 2.76
C TYR A 346 -37.84 -8.64 2.13
N SER A 347 -39.05 -9.10 2.31
CA SER A 347 -40.28 -8.37 2.04
C SER A 347 -41.23 -8.55 3.22
N ARG A 348 -41.98 -7.50 3.52
CA ARG A 348 -42.98 -7.53 4.57
C ARG A 348 -44.02 -8.62 4.27
N PRO A 349 -44.45 -9.41 5.26
CA PRO A 349 -45.42 -10.47 5.04
C PRO A 349 -46.76 -9.89 4.61
N TYR A 350 -47.46 -10.59 3.69
CA TYR A 350 -48.75 -10.21 3.21
C TYR A 350 -49.61 -11.44 2.96
N ALA A 351 -50.95 -11.24 2.92
CA ALA A 351 -51.87 -12.30 2.53
C ALA A 351 -51.97 -12.36 1.00
N SER A 352 -51.59 -13.48 0.41
CA SER A 352 -51.88 -13.78 -1.00
C SER A 352 -53.31 -14.26 -1.18
N VAL A 353 -53.91 -14.82 -0.13
CA VAL A 353 -55.33 -15.12 -0.01
C VAL A 353 -55.78 -14.68 1.38
N ALA A 354 -56.82 -13.85 1.45
CA ALA A 354 -57.56 -13.53 2.65
C ALA A 354 -59.05 -13.65 2.30
N ASP A 355 -59.70 -14.61 2.85
CA ASP A 355 -61.09 -14.92 2.48
C ASP A 355 -61.90 -15.28 3.72
N ALA A 356 -63.13 -14.78 3.77
CA ALA A 356 -64.03 -15.04 4.87
C ALA A 356 -65.45 -15.17 4.32
N ILE A 357 -66.19 -16.14 4.84
CA ILE A 357 -67.54 -16.43 4.40
C ILE A 357 -68.51 -16.59 5.60
N ARG A 358 -69.78 -16.33 5.34
CA ARG A 358 -70.85 -16.81 6.22
C ARG A 358 -71.18 -18.26 5.93
N TYR A 359 -71.51 -19.01 6.95
CA TYR A 359 -71.96 -20.38 6.79
C TYR A 359 -73.02 -20.76 7.85
N SER A 360 -73.85 -21.74 7.58
CA SER A 360 -74.84 -22.30 8.50
C SER A 360 -74.31 -23.56 9.20
N THR A 361 -74.10 -24.65 8.45
CA THR A 361 -73.69 -25.96 8.97
C THR A 361 -72.31 -26.39 8.56
N ASN A 362 -71.89 -26.20 7.30
CA ASN A 362 -70.63 -26.61 6.77
C ASN A 362 -69.68 -25.40 6.69
N VAL A 363 -68.61 -25.41 7.44
CA VAL A 363 -67.58 -24.32 7.57
C VAL A 363 -66.95 -23.93 6.22
N ASN A 364 -66.99 -24.83 5.22
CA ASN A 364 -66.39 -24.63 3.89
C ASN A 364 -67.39 -24.22 2.82
N THR A 365 -68.70 -24.13 3.19
CA THR A 365 -69.79 -23.85 2.22
C THR A 365 -70.44 -22.51 2.58
N GLU A 366 -70.31 -21.53 1.70
CA GLU A 366 -70.90 -20.21 1.92
C GLU A 366 -72.42 -20.28 1.93
N ASP A 367 -73.05 -19.68 2.94
CA ASP A 367 -74.49 -19.48 3.04
C ASP A 367 -74.75 -17.98 3.33
N LYS A 368 -74.89 -17.19 2.28
CA LYS A 368 -75.11 -15.76 2.37
C LYS A 368 -76.46 -15.41 2.99
N GLN A 369 -77.40 -16.31 2.96
CA GLN A 369 -78.81 -16.08 3.34
C GLN A 369 -79.06 -16.40 4.81
N ASN A 370 -78.60 -17.56 5.27
CA ASN A 370 -78.97 -18.09 6.58
C ASN A 370 -77.73 -18.29 7.47
N GLY A 371 -76.50 -17.96 6.97
CA GLY A 371 -75.28 -18.19 7.71
C GLY A 371 -75.16 -17.30 8.97
N THR A 372 -75.22 -17.97 10.11
CA THR A 372 -75.10 -17.36 11.43
C THR A 372 -73.71 -17.50 12.01
N ASN A 373 -72.79 -18.11 11.28
CA ASN A 373 -71.41 -18.28 11.60
C ASN A 373 -70.55 -17.58 10.56
N ILE A 374 -69.31 -17.23 10.94
CA ILE A 374 -68.26 -16.76 10.05
C ILE A 374 -67.08 -17.73 10.13
N SER A 375 -66.55 -18.07 8.99
CA SER A 375 -65.27 -18.76 8.87
C SER A 375 -64.32 -18.00 7.96
N ALA A 376 -63.03 -18.21 8.19
CA ALA A 376 -61.97 -17.53 7.48
C ALA A 376 -60.86 -18.52 7.08
N LYS A 377 -60.19 -18.22 5.98
CA LYS A 377 -58.94 -18.89 5.56
C LYS A 377 -57.95 -17.86 5.03
N ALA A 378 -56.66 -18.16 5.12
CA ALA A 378 -55.63 -17.30 4.58
C ALA A 378 -54.47 -18.13 4.04
N THR A 379 -53.83 -17.58 3.01
CA THR A 379 -52.49 -17.98 2.59
C THR A 379 -51.62 -16.74 2.66
N ILE A 380 -50.47 -16.83 3.34
CA ILE A 380 -49.53 -15.72 3.50
C ILE A 380 -48.26 -16.00 2.69
N ALA A 381 -47.71 -14.95 2.13
CA ALA A 381 -46.39 -14.93 1.55
C ALA A 381 -45.47 -14.11 2.48
N TYR A 382 -44.26 -14.61 2.70
CA TYR A 382 -43.24 -13.96 3.52
C TYR A 382 -41.84 -14.41 3.13
N SER A 383 -40.83 -13.64 3.51
CA SER A 383 -39.44 -13.97 3.34
C SER A 383 -38.94 -14.78 4.53
N SER A 384 -38.49 -16.01 4.32
CA SER A 384 -38.02 -16.89 5.40
C SER A 384 -36.62 -16.50 5.93
N VAL A 385 -35.89 -15.70 5.15
CA VAL A 385 -34.53 -15.24 5.51
C VAL A 385 -33.65 -16.41 5.96
N ASN A 386 -33.45 -17.37 5.07
CA ASN A 386 -32.71 -18.61 5.34
C ASN A 386 -33.27 -19.45 6.52
N GLY A 387 -34.56 -19.37 6.78
CA GLY A 387 -35.21 -20.10 7.86
C GLY A 387 -35.19 -19.42 9.24
N TYR A 388 -34.57 -18.25 9.36
CA TYR A 388 -34.57 -17.49 10.61
C TYR A 388 -35.86 -16.72 10.86
N ASN A 389 -36.55 -16.27 9.79
CA ASN A 389 -37.82 -15.58 9.90
C ASN A 389 -38.99 -16.55 9.83
N SER A 390 -39.95 -16.38 10.72
CA SER A 390 -41.22 -17.14 10.74
C SER A 390 -42.38 -16.15 10.69
N ALA A 391 -43.48 -16.58 10.04
CA ALA A 391 -44.66 -15.75 9.88
C ALA A 391 -45.91 -16.47 10.32
N GLY A 392 -46.94 -15.68 10.67
CA GLY A 392 -48.24 -16.18 11.07
C GLY A 392 -49.38 -15.26 10.64
N VAL A 393 -50.59 -15.76 10.77
CA VAL A 393 -51.81 -15.00 10.52
C VAL A 393 -52.82 -15.27 11.61
N LYS A 394 -53.40 -14.23 12.13
CA LYS A 394 -54.52 -14.25 13.05
C LYS A 394 -55.68 -13.45 12.49
N VAL A 395 -56.89 -13.78 12.94
CA VAL A 395 -58.09 -13.08 12.53
C VAL A 395 -58.92 -12.64 13.75
N ARG A 396 -59.62 -11.58 13.57
CA ARG A 396 -60.68 -11.08 14.46
C ARG A 396 -61.78 -10.46 13.61
N TYR A 397 -62.96 -10.31 14.19
CA TYR A 397 -64.08 -9.73 13.47
C TYR A 397 -64.81 -8.73 14.36
N LYS A 398 -65.55 -7.82 13.73
CA LYS A 398 -66.43 -6.88 14.38
C LYS A 398 -67.72 -6.69 13.54
N ALA A 399 -68.79 -6.26 14.17
CA ALA A 399 -69.92 -5.71 13.41
C ALA A 399 -69.50 -4.38 12.74
N ALA A 400 -70.04 -4.07 11.58
CA ALA A 400 -69.80 -2.78 10.92
C ALA A 400 -70.16 -1.62 11.87
N GLY A 401 -69.23 -0.65 11.99
CA GLY A 401 -69.34 0.44 12.95
C GLY A 401 -68.95 0.12 14.39
N GLY A 402 -68.66 -1.17 14.71
CA GLY A 402 -68.19 -1.58 16.03
C GLY A 402 -66.65 -1.55 16.16
N THR A 403 -66.16 -1.92 17.33
CA THR A 403 -64.71 -2.06 17.62
C THR A 403 -64.25 -3.51 17.54
N TYR A 404 -62.99 -3.70 17.18
CA TYR A 404 -62.39 -5.05 17.18
C TYR A 404 -62.15 -5.54 18.60
N PRO A 405 -62.41 -6.83 18.89
CA PRO A 405 -62.03 -7.43 20.15
C PRO A 405 -60.51 -7.55 20.20
N THR A 406 -59.96 -7.67 21.39
CA THR A 406 -58.54 -7.97 21.63
C THR A 406 -58.19 -9.42 21.34
N SER A 407 -59.16 -10.33 21.47
CA SER A 407 -59.01 -11.74 21.19
C SER A 407 -58.93 -12.02 19.68
N THR A 408 -58.03 -12.90 19.27
CA THR A 408 -57.80 -13.29 17.91
C THR A 408 -57.90 -14.81 17.77
N THR A 409 -58.21 -15.32 16.55
CA THR A 409 -58.14 -16.73 16.18
C THR A 409 -56.95 -16.95 15.27
N THR A 410 -56.07 -17.90 15.61
CA THR A 410 -54.92 -18.25 14.74
C THR A 410 -55.40 -19.11 13.57
N LEU A 411 -54.93 -18.75 12.38
CA LEU A 411 -55.16 -19.56 11.17
C LEU A 411 -53.85 -20.26 10.77
N THR A 412 -53.97 -21.44 10.18
CA THR A 412 -52.87 -22.12 9.49
C THR A 412 -52.81 -21.59 8.07
N SER A 413 -51.70 -20.99 7.68
CA SER A 413 -51.49 -20.49 6.31
C SER A 413 -51.52 -21.62 5.29
N GLY A 414 -52.22 -21.38 4.17
CA GLY A 414 -52.34 -22.35 3.07
C GLY A 414 -53.31 -23.51 3.35
N ASN A 415 -54.03 -23.48 4.47
CA ASN A 415 -55.12 -24.46 4.71
C ASN A 415 -56.24 -24.24 3.71
N ALA A 416 -56.61 -25.33 2.99
CA ALA A 416 -57.71 -25.30 2.05
C ALA A 416 -59.08 -25.11 2.74
N ASN A 417 -59.19 -25.53 4.00
CA ASN A 417 -60.41 -25.43 4.78
C ASN A 417 -60.49 -24.12 5.55
N TYR A 418 -61.69 -23.59 5.62
CA TYR A 418 -61.99 -22.47 6.49
C TYR A 418 -62.02 -22.87 7.95
N VAL A 419 -61.67 -21.94 8.80
CA VAL A 419 -61.71 -22.10 10.25
C VAL A 419 -62.81 -21.20 10.82
N LYS A 420 -63.66 -21.73 11.67
CA LYS A 420 -64.67 -20.93 12.39
C LYS A 420 -64.01 -19.91 13.30
N ILE A 421 -64.43 -18.65 13.21
CA ILE A 421 -63.82 -17.52 13.97
C ILE A 421 -64.76 -16.88 14.98
N ASN A 422 -66.03 -17.15 14.98
CA ASN A 422 -67.01 -16.56 15.89
C ASN A 422 -67.31 -17.39 17.16
N GLY A 423 -66.49 -18.45 17.42
CA GLY A 423 -66.66 -19.32 18.59
C GLY A 423 -68.10 -19.86 18.70
N SER A 424 -68.73 -19.66 19.85
CA SER A 424 -70.16 -20.04 20.09
C SER A 424 -71.15 -18.94 19.79
N THR A 425 -70.71 -17.74 19.40
CA THR A 425 -71.59 -16.60 19.12
C THR A 425 -72.40 -16.85 17.85
N VAL A 426 -73.70 -16.75 17.96
CA VAL A 426 -74.62 -16.75 16.81
C VAL A 426 -74.71 -15.32 16.26
N LEU A 427 -74.36 -15.14 15.00
CA LEU A 427 -74.28 -13.83 14.38
C LEU A 427 -75.60 -13.48 13.67
N SER A 428 -75.95 -12.18 13.73
CA SER A 428 -77.12 -11.68 13.00
C SER A 428 -76.90 -11.72 11.49
N ILE A 429 -77.86 -12.23 10.77
CA ILE A 429 -77.84 -12.27 9.29
C ILE A 429 -78.09 -10.88 8.69
N THR A 430 -78.69 -9.96 9.47
CA THR A 430 -78.99 -8.60 9.05
C THR A 430 -77.91 -7.58 9.40
N THR A 431 -76.78 -8.03 9.96
CA THR A 431 -75.66 -7.20 10.31
C THR A 431 -74.47 -7.53 9.42
N SER A 432 -73.84 -6.55 8.79
CA SER A 432 -72.57 -6.78 8.12
C SER A 432 -71.44 -6.85 9.16
N TYR A 433 -70.44 -7.68 8.84
CA TYR A 433 -69.29 -7.86 9.69
C TYR A 433 -68.02 -7.60 8.88
N ILE A 434 -66.99 -7.10 9.56
CA ILE A 434 -65.66 -6.89 9.00
C ILE A 434 -64.72 -7.87 9.68
N VAL A 435 -64.10 -8.76 8.87
CA VAL A 435 -63.07 -9.71 9.32
C VAL A 435 -61.71 -9.09 9.01
N GLN A 436 -60.92 -8.84 10.05
CA GLN A 436 -59.56 -8.34 9.91
C GLN A 436 -58.57 -9.50 10.05
N PHE A 437 -57.75 -9.69 9.01
CA PHE A 437 -56.61 -10.55 9.02
C PHE A 437 -55.38 -9.76 9.48
N ILE A 438 -54.65 -10.28 10.46
CA ILE A 438 -53.46 -9.71 11.05
C ILE A 438 -52.30 -10.62 10.65
N ILE A 439 -51.51 -10.18 9.69
CA ILE A 439 -50.36 -10.91 9.15
C ILE A 439 -49.10 -10.34 9.80
N TYR A 440 -48.31 -11.22 10.35
CA TYR A 440 -47.10 -10.84 11.11
C TYR A 440 -45.95 -11.81 10.83
N ASP A 441 -44.73 -11.35 11.09
CA ASP A 441 -43.52 -12.17 11.12
C ASP A 441 -42.65 -11.79 12.33
N SER A 442 -41.40 -12.30 12.37
CA SER A 442 -40.50 -12.01 13.46
C SER A 442 -40.06 -10.54 13.51
N LEU A 443 -40.08 -9.83 12.38
CA LEU A 443 -39.67 -8.40 12.28
C LEU A 443 -40.85 -7.45 12.43
N HIS A 444 -42.05 -7.87 12.05
CA HIS A 444 -43.30 -7.13 12.16
C HIS A 444 -44.26 -7.96 12.98
N THR A 445 -44.20 -7.85 14.29
CA THR A 445 -44.95 -8.69 15.22
C THR A 445 -46.45 -8.31 15.24
N GLU A 446 -47.27 -9.22 15.72
CA GLU A 446 -48.73 -9.02 15.87
C GLU A 446 -49.07 -7.71 16.63
N SER A 447 -48.25 -7.37 17.63
CA SER A 447 -48.45 -6.21 18.49
C SER A 447 -47.74 -4.96 18.01
N SER A 448 -46.81 -5.09 17.05
CA SER A 448 -46.01 -3.98 16.55
C SER A 448 -45.94 -4.04 15.02
N ASP A 449 -46.74 -3.18 14.39
CA ASP A 449 -46.72 -2.93 12.94
C ASP A 449 -47.02 -4.17 12.05
N PRO A 450 -48.08 -4.96 12.35
CA PRO A 450 -48.50 -6.07 11.46
C PRO A 450 -49.09 -5.53 10.15
N THR A 451 -49.09 -6.36 9.10
CA THR A 451 -49.89 -6.11 7.90
C THR A 451 -51.34 -6.49 8.16
N THR A 452 -52.27 -5.64 7.83
CA THR A 452 -53.71 -5.96 8.02
C THR A 452 -54.47 -5.92 6.70
N VAL A 453 -55.39 -6.87 6.55
CA VAL A 453 -56.35 -6.94 5.41
C VAL A 453 -57.75 -7.11 5.98
N GLU A 454 -58.70 -6.36 5.47
CA GLU A 454 -60.09 -6.46 5.90
C GLU A 454 -60.97 -7.06 4.79
N VAL A 455 -61.79 -8.04 5.16
CA VAL A 455 -62.79 -8.66 4.30
C VAL A 455 -64.15 -8.36 4.87
N ILE A 456 -65.01 -7.76 4.05
CA ILE A 456 -66.38 -7.41 4.44
C ILE A 456 -67.28 -8.60 4.17
N ILE A 457 -67.98 -9.01 5.22
CA ILE A 457 -69.07 -9.99 5.11
C ILE A 457 -70.39 -9.20 5.12
N PRO A 458 -71.10 -9.12 4.00
CA PRO A 458 -72.28 -8.32 3.89
C PRO A 458 -73.45 -8.90 4.70
N THR A 459 -74.46 -8.11 4.91
CA THR A 459 -75.77 -8.58 5.36
C THR A 459 -76.35 -9.56 4.36
N ARG A 460 -77.27 -10.31 4.81
CA ARG A 460 -78.10 -11.15 3.90
C ARG A 460 -78.57 -10.30 2.70
N ALA A 461 -78.16 -10.69 1.53
CA ALA A 461 -78.63 -10.05 0.30
C ALA A 461 -79.89 -10.70 -0.21
N VAL A 462 -80.99 -10.08 0.11
CA VAL A 462 -82.25 -10.43 -0.52
C VAL A 462 -82.76 -9.18 -1.24
N THR A 463 -82.52 -9.18 -2.54
CA THR A 463 -82.98 -8.04 -3.38
C THR A 463 -84.25 -8.44 -4.13
N LEU A 464 -84.38 -9.67 -4.51
CA LEU A 464 -85.58 -10.22 -5.15
C LEU A 464 -85.66 -11.68 -4.83
N HIS A 465 -86.74 -12.15 -4.25
CA HIS A 465 -86.99 -13.57 -3.96
C HIS A 465 -88.25 -14.01 -4.64
N ALA A 466 -88.19 -15.00 -5.55
CA ALA A 466 -89.34 -15.68 -6.11
C ALA A 466 -89.78 -16.74 -5.12
N LYS A 467 -91.06 -16.92 -4.93
CA LYS A 467 -91.66 -18.00 -4.13
C LYS A 467 -91.37 -19.34 -4.78
N ASP A 468 -90.72 -20.26 -4.01
CA ASP A 468 -90.43 -21.59 -4.48
C ASP A 468 -91.79 -22.37 -4.72
N GLY A 469 -91.99 -22.77 -5.97
CA GLY A 469 -93.21 -23.43 -6.39
C GLY A 469 -94.48 -22.55 -6.50
N GLY A 470 -94.37 -21.22 -6.47
CA GLY A 470 -95.41 -20.23 -6.55
C GLY A 470 -95.16 -19.12 -7.56
N ALA A 471 -96.12 -18.20 -7.71
CA ALA A 471 -96.12 -17.09 -8.68
C ALA A 471 -95.77 -15.72 -8.09
N GLY A 472 -95.35 -15.61 -6.85
CA GLY A 472 -95.06 -14.34 -6.17
C GLY A 472 -93.60 -13.92 -6.16
N ILE A 473 -93.33 -12.63 -6.06
CA ILE A 473 -92.00 -12.01 -5.89
C ILE A 473 -92.02 -11.13 -4.66
N ALA A 474 -91.00 -11.24 -3.79
CA ALA A 474 -90.77 -10.34 -2.65
C ALA A 474 -89.54 -9.49 -2.86
N LEU A 475 -89.59 -8.22 -2.49
CA LEU A 475 -88.49 -7.31 -2.41
C LEU A 475 -88.12 -7.06 -0.93
N GLY A 476 -86.88 -7.29 -0.61
CA GLY A 476 -86.36 -7.07 0.74
C GLY A 476 -86.61 -8.18 1.74
N GLY A 477 -87.22 -9.27 1.37
CA GLY A 477 -87.52 -10.46 2.20
C GLY A 477 -87.80 -11.67 1.38
N TYR A 478 -88.20 -12.83 2.03
CA TYR A 478 -88.65 -14.03 1.37
C TYR A 478 -90.08 -13.93 0.98
N ASN A 479 -90.40 -14.31 -0.23
CA ASN A 479 -91.81 -14.43 -0.67
C ASN A 479 -92.47 -15.67 -0.03
N THR A 480 -93.52 -15.45 0.72
CA THR A 480 -94.33 -16.48 1.37
C THR A 480 -95.69 -16.61 0.77
N LEU A 481 -96.06 -15.70 -0.11
CA LEU A 481 -97.37 -15.63 -0.74
C LEU A 481 -97.24 -15.59 -2.27
N ASP A 482 -98.29 -15.99 -2.96
CA ASP A 482 -98.41 -15.92 -4.44
C ASP A 482 -98.76 -14.47 -4.87
N ALA A 483 -97.95 -13.50 -4.38
CA ALA A 483 -98.13 -12.07 -4.59
C ALA A 483 -96.81 -11.35 -4.58
N ILE A 484 -96.76 -10.08 -4.91
CA ILE A 484 -95.62 -9.20 -4.70
C ILE A 484 -95.60 -8.76 -3.22
N GLU A 485 -94.60 -9.25 -2.44
CA GLU A 485 -94.41 -8.90 -1.05
C GLU A 485 -93.34 -7.86 -0.93
N LEU A 486 -93.63 -6.74 -0.29
CA LEU A 486 -92.64 -5.70 0.05
C LEU A 486 -92.38 -5.75 1.56
N TRP A 487 -91.21 -6.28 1.93
CA TRP A 487 -90.78 -6.39 3.34
C TRP A 487 -90.19 -5.15 3.92
N LEU A 488 -89.94 -4.12 3.07
CA LEU A 488 -89.39 -2.83 3.48
C LEU A 488 -90.34 -1.74 2.99
N ASN A 489 -90.41 -0.67 3.76
CA ASN A 489 -91.06 0.54 3.30
C ASN A 489 -90.31 1.05 2.05
N THR A 490 -90.96 0.89 0.87
CA THR A 490 -90.32 1.36 -0.38
C THR A 490 -90.84 2.75 -0.70
N TYR A 491 -89.89 3.65 -0.88
CA TYR A 491 -90.21 5.03 -1.27
C TYR A 491 -89.82 5.26 -2.73
N LEU A 492 -90.75 5.77 -3.50
CA LEU A 492 -90.49 6.25 -4.85
C LEU A 492 -90.67 7.78 -4.86
N TYR A 493 -89.65 8.49 -5.31
CA TYR A 493 -89.68 9.94 -5.28
C TYR A 493 -89.98 10.55 -3.88
N GLY A 494 -89.48 9.91 -2.81
CA GLY A 494 -89.66 10.36 -1.43
C GLY A 494 -91.04 10.09 -0.82
N LYS A 495 -91.87 9.36 -1.52
CA LYS A 495 -93.24 8.97 -0.97
C LYS A 495 -93.24 7.45 -0.74
N LEU A 496 -93.77 7.04 0.39
CA LEU A 496 -94.09 5.62 0.66
C LEU A 496 -95.02 5.10 -0.38
N ILE A 497 -94.58 4.04 -1.11
CA ILE A 497 -95.38 3.51 -2.23
C ILE A 497 -96.43 2.57 -1.73
N VAL A 498 -96.15 1.66 -0.83
CA VAL A 498 -97.09 0.68 -0.31
C VAL A 498 -96.74 0.31 1.14
N PRO A 499 -97.68 0.35 2.09
CA PRO A 499 -97.52 -0.33 3.37
C PRO A 499 -97.45 -1.85 3.19
N SER A 500 -96.65 -2.52 3.98
CA SER A 500 -96.35 -3.98 3.88
C SER A 500 -97.53 -4.96 3.98
N SER A 501 -98.72 -4.50 3.99
CA SER A 501 -99.95 -5.34 4.17
C SER A 501 -101.08 -5.11 3.15
N MET A 502 -100.81 -4.34 2.08
CA MET A 502 -101.89 -4.08 1.09
C MET A 502 -101.71 -4.92 -0.16
N TYR A 503 -102.38 -6.02 -0.21
CA TYR A 503 -102.57 -6.82 -1.41
C TYR A 503 -104.01 -7.35 -1.42
N GLY A 504 -104.58 -7.54 -2.56
CA GLY A 504 -105.94 -8.11 -2.75
C GLY A 504 -106.19 -8.58 -4.17
N THR A 505 -107.03 -9.52 -4.28
CA THR A 505 -107.41 -10.10 -5.56
C THR A 505 -108.73 -9.50 -6.12
N SER A 506 -109.27 -8.49 -5.44
CA SER A 506 -110.51 -7.82 -5.87
C SER A 506 -110.26 -6.34 -6.10
N ASP A 507 -111.03 -5.75 -7.01
CA ASP A 507 -110.97 -4.31 -7.24
C ASP A 507 -111.18 -3.55 -5.93
N PRO A 508 -110.25 -2.65 -5.62
CA PRO A 508 -110.38 -1.84 -4.42
C PRO A 508 -111.61 -0.95 -4.63
N SER A 509 -112.57 -1.07 -3.75
CA SER A 509 -113.70 -0.10 -3.76
C SER A 509 -113.17 1.30 -3.51
N THR A 510 -113.66 2.22 -4.30
CA THR A 510 -113.26 3.67 -4.19
C THR A 510 -113.53 4.28 -2.87
N SER A 511 -114.33 3.69 -1.99
CA SER A 511 -114.72 4.13 -0.70
C SER A 511 -113.61 4.01 0.39
N GLY A 512 -112.50 3.33 0.13
CA GLY A 512 -111.41 3.19 1.07
C GLY A 512 -110.04 3.67 0.53
N ALA A 513 -110.06 4.24 -0.66
CA ALA A 513 -108.83 4.73 -1.26
C ALA A 513 -108.33 6.01 -0.67
N VAL A 514 -107.11 6.05 -0.21
CA VAL A 514 -106.45 7.26 0.28
C VAL A 514 -105.70 7.94 -0.85
N VAL A 515 -105.78 9.20 -1.05
CA VAL A 515 -105.11 9.94 -2.10
C VAL A 515 -103.58 9.66 -2.05
N GLY A 516 -103.07 9.14 -3.14
CA GLY A 516 -101.64 8.76 -3.28
C GLY A 516 -101.28 7.31 -3.10
N GLN A 517 -102.27 6.44 -2.89
CA GLN A 517 -102.05 4.98 -2.95
C GLN A 517 -102.08 4.44 -4.40
N VAL A 518 -101.18 3.52 -4.72
CA VAL A 518 -101.12 2.84 -6.00
C VAL A 518 -101.57 1.40 -5.76
N TYR A 519 -102.59 0.97 -6.48
CA TYR A 519 -103.10 -0.38 -6.44
C TYR A 519 -102.62 -1.10 -7.70
N PHE A 520 -102.19 -2.31 -7.53
CA PHE A 520 -101.87 -3.21 -8.64
C PHE A 520 -103.01 -4.29 -8.70
N GLN A 521 -103.74 -4.28 -9.74
CA GLN A 521 -104.71 -5.38 -10.00
C GLN A 521 -104.01 -6.43 -10.84
N LEU A 522 -103.98 -7.67 -10.35
CA LEU A 522 -103.62 -8.79 -11.18
C LEU A 522 -104.80 -9.08 -12.12
N VAL A 523 -104.58 -8.96 -13.40
CA VAL A 523 -105.51 -9.34 -14.43
C VAL A 523 -105.18 -10.76 -14.83
N ASP A 524 -106.14 -11.70 -14.78
CA ASP A 524 -105.99 -13.09 -15.20
C ASP A 524 -105.54 -13.21 -16.64
#